data_dea27485ce41acb21c8c65cc54b0e10a
#
_entry.id   dea27485ce41acb21c8c65cc54b0e10a
#
_cell.length_a   1.000
_cell.length_b   1.000
_cell.length_c   1.000
_cell.angle_alpha   90.00
_cell.angle_beta   90.00
_cell.angle_gamma   90.00
#
_symmetry.space_group_name_H-M   'P 1'
#
loop_
_entity.id
_entity.type
_entity.pdbx_description
1 polymer ?
#
loop_
_entity_poly.entity_id
_entity_poly.type
_entity_poly.pdbx_seq_one_letter_code
_entity_poly.pdbx_strand_id
1 'polypeptide(L)'
;MTRSMIRSVILALAAMVLAVAPCFAQAVGHVQVKFVKAALVVGGGGGSGTLTYRGRHYRFIASGFSLGVTAGASVTWLEGTASGIRDVNDFAGSYALVGAGGAWAGGVGGVSLRNEHGVVLALKGPKAGLEFAANLGGLTISLR
;
A
#
# COMPACT_ATOMS: atom_id res chain seq x y z
N MET A 1 39.60 -31.61 29.70
CA MET A 1 38.26 -31.81 29.14
C MET A 1 37.38 -30.58 29.21
N THR A 2 37.38 -29.83 30.27
CA THR A 2 36.53 -28.62 30.42
C THR A 2 36.89 -27.46 29.45
N ARG A 3 38.14 -27.27 29.10
CA ARG A 3 38.58 -26.24 28.15
C ARG A 3 38.12 -26.49 26.72
N SER A 4 38.03 -27.75 26.30
CA SER A 4 37.54 -28.13 24.98
C SER A 4 36.01 -27.93 24.85
N MET A 5 35.28 -28.26 25.89
CA MET A 5 33.82 -28.05 25.92
C MET A 5 33.45 -26.57 25.91
N ILE A 6 34.19 -25.74 26.64
CA ILE A 6 33.97 -24.29 26.67
C ILE A 6 34.25 -23.66 25.29
N ARG A 7 35.30 -24.11 24.60
CA ARG A 7 35.63 -23.68 23.25
C ARG A 7 34.52 -24.04 22.25
N SER A 8 33.97 -25.25 22.36
CA SER A 8 32.89 -25.70 21.49
C SER A 8 31.60 -24.95 21.74
N VAL A 9 31.28 -24.62 22.99
CA VAL A 9 30.11 -23.83 23.36
C VAL A 9 30.25 -22.39 22.86
N ILE A 10 31.43 -21.79 22.98
CA ILE A 10 31.69 -20.42 22.49
C ILE A 10 31.59 -20.36 20.95
N LEU A 11 32.11 -21.38 20.25
CA LEU A 11 31.98 -21.47 18.79
C LEU A 11 30.52 -21.64 18.35
N ALA A 12 29.75 -22.45 19.04
CA ALA A 12 28.33 -22.64 18.77
C ALA A 12 27.52 -21.37 19.04
N LEU A 13 27.85 -20.65 20.11
CA LEU A 13 27.21 -19.36 20.42
C LEU A 13 27.55 -18.28 19.38
N ALA A 14 28.82 -18.24 18.94
CA ALA A 14 29.24 -17.30 17.90
C ALA A 14 28.60 -17.60 16.54
N ALA A 15 28.40 -18.87 16.20
CA ALA A 15 27.70 -19.29 15.00
C ALA A 15 26.20 -18.90 15.04
N MET A 16 25.61 -18.95 16.23
CA MET A 16 24.19 -18.57 16.40
C MET A 16 23.96 -17.06 16.28
N VAL A 17 24.93 -16.24 16.65
CA VAL A 17 24.88 -14.78 16.49
C VAL A 17 25.05 -14.35 15.03
N LEU A 18 25.77 -15.13 14.23
CA LEU A 18 25.94 -14.87 12.79
C LEU A 18 24.73 -15.26 11.95
N ALA A 19 23.77 -15.99 12.51
CA ALA A 19 22.54 -16.40 11.82
C ALA A 19 21.42 -15.34 11.90
N VAL A 20 21.67 -14.18 12.49
CA VAL A 20 20.78 -13.02 12.35
C VAL A 20 20.98 -12.47 10.94
N ALA A 21 20.34 -13.12 9.97
CA ALA A 21 20.19 -12.54 8.65
C ALA A 21 19.55 -11.17 8.84
N PRO A 22 20.12 -10.09 8.28
CA PRO A 22 19.45 -8.81 8.27
C PRO A 22 18.13 -9.04 7.56
N CYS A 23 17.06 -9.04 8.31
CA CYS A 23 15.73 -8.90 7.76
C CYS A 23 15.75 -7.52 7.12
N PHE A 24 15.99 -7.46 5.83
CA PHE A 24 15.75 -6.26 5.06
C PHE A 24 14.25 -6.01 5.18
N ALA A 25 13.86 -5.26 6.20
CA ALA A 25 12.55 -4.67 6.27
C ALA A 25 12.41 -3.86 4.98
N GLN A 26 11.62 -4.38 4.05
CA GLN A 26 11.32 -3.64 2.82
C GLN A 26 10.76 -2.30 3.25
N ALA A 27 11.34 -1.23 2.74
CA ALA A 27 10.88 0.09 3.09
C ALA A 27 9.41 0.23 2.67
N VAL A 28 8.58 0.58 3.64
CA VAL A 28 7.15 0.78 3.44
C VAL A 28 6.91 2.26 3.15
N GLY A 29 6.25 2.56 2.04
CA GLY A 29 5.81 3.90 1.70
C GLY A 29 4.53 4.26 2.46
N HIS A 30 4.41 5.51 2.86
CA HIS A 30 3.19 6.07 3.41
C HIS A 30 2.43 6.82 2.32
N VAL A 31 1.13 6.53 2.17
CA VAL A 31 0.31 7.05 1.08
C VAL A 31 -0.84 7.86 1.65
N GLN A 32 -1.01 9.05 1.12
CA GLN A 32 -2.20 9.87 1.33
C GLN A 32 -2.80 10.21 -0.03
N VAL A 33 -4.06 9.92 -0.23
CA VAL A 33 -4.74 10.16 -1.50
C VAL A 33 -6.10 10.80 -1.28
N LYS A 34 -6.40 11.76 -2.13
CA LYS A 34 -7.68 12.45 -2.20
C LYS A 34 -8.37 12.09 -3.51
N PHE A 35 -9.50 11.45 -3.42
CA PHE A 35 -10.35 11.14 -4.56
C PHE A 35 -11.46 12.19 -4.69
N VAL A 36 -11.63 12.68 -5.88
CA VAL A 36 -12.69 13.63 -6.22
C VAL A 36 -13.60 12.97 -7.24
N LYS A 37 -14.86 12.86 -6.90
CA LYS A 37 -15.92 12.43 -7.77
C LYS A 37 -16.71 13.64 -8.23
N ALA A 38 -16.82 13.84 -9.54
CA ALA A 38 -17.67 14.85 -10.13
C ALA A 38 -18.88 14.17 -10.81
N ALA A 39 -20.08 14.59 -10.44
CA ALA A 39 -21.33 13.97 -10.90
C ALA A 39 -21.62 14.19 -12.39
N LEU A 40 -20.90 15.05 -13.06
CA LEU A 40 -21.17 15.48 -14.44
C LEU A 40 -20.28 14.80 -15.49
N VAL A 41 -19.34 13.96 -15.08
CA VAL A 41 -18.48 13.23 -16.00
C VAL A 41 -18.90 11.78 -16.02
N VAL A 42 -19.52 11.37 -17.09
CA VAL A 42 -19.83 9.97 -17.35
C VAL A 42 -18.51 9.19 -17.41
N GLY A 43 -18.24 8.39 -16.39
CA GLY A 43 -17.22 7.36 -16.46
C GLY A 43 -15.87 7.63 -15.82
N GLY A 44 -15.67 8.66 -14.98
CA GLY A 44 -14.37 8.79 -14.35
C GLY A 44 -14.31 9.66 -13.10
N GLY A 45 -13.85 9.08 -12.02
CA GLY A 45 -13.28 9.80 -10.90
C GLY A 45 -11.76 9.87 -11.04
N GLY A 46 -11.16 10.90 -10.52
CA GLY A 46 -9.72 11.09 -10.43
C GLY A 46 -9.29 11.32 -9.00
N GLY A 47 -8.04 11.00 -8.71
CA GLY A 47 -7.44 11.26 -7.42
C GLY A 47 -6.04 11.82 -7.58
N SER A 48 -5.61 12.50 -6.56
CA SER A 48 -4.22 12.93 -6.42
C SER A 48 -3.73 12.64 -5.02
N GLY A 49 -2.47 12.30 -4.91
CA GLY A 49 -1.92 11.94 -3.63
C GLY A 49 -0.43 12.17 -3.53
N THR A 50 0.09 11.81 -2.37
CA THR A 50 1.51 11.89 -2.07
C THR A 50 1.96 10.57 -1.48
N LEU A 51 3.02 10.01 -2.04
CA LEU A 51 3.76 8.89 -1.50
C LEU A 51 4.97 9.42 -0.75
N THR A 52 5.08 9.10 0.51
CA THR A 52 6.29 9.32 1.30
C THR A 52 7.07 8.02 1.37
N TYR A 53 8.23 8.00 0.72
CA TYR A 53 9.07 6.82 0.63
C TYR A 53 10.53 7.21 0.86
N ARG A 54 11.17 6.53 1.83
CA ARG A 54 12.57 6.81 2.23
C ARG A 54 12.84 8.29 2.52
N GLY A 55 11.90 8.96 3.21
CA GLY A 55 12.03 10.38 3.58
C GLY A 55 11.79 11.36 2.43
N ARG A 56 11.39 10.90 1.26
CA ARG A 56 11.05 11.73 0.10
C ARG A 56 9.57 11.70 -0.20
N HIS A 57 9.05 12.82 -0.71
CA HIS A 57 7.66 12.96 -1.11
C HIS A 57 7.53 12.92 -2.63
N TYR A 58 6.71 12.01 -3.12
CA TYR A 58 6.41 11.83 -4.53
C TYR A 58 4.94 12.10 -4.77
N ARG A 59 4.64 13.05 -5.62
CA ARG A 59 3.26 13.31 -6.04
C ARG A 59 2.83 12.30 -7.10
N PHE A 60 1.58 11.88 -7.04
CA PHE A 60 1.02 10.99 -8.02
C PHE A 60 -0.42 11.36 -8.35
N ILE A 61 -0.88 10.89 -9.50
CA ILE A 61 -2.27 10.96 -9.94
C ILE A 61 -2.80 9.54 -10.02
N ALA A 62 -4.01 9.37 -9.52
CA ALA A 62 -4.79 8.15 -9.64
C ALA A 62 -5.94 8.38 -10.61
N SER A 63 -6.12 7.47 -11.56
CA SER A 63 -7.15 7.55 -12.58
C SER A 63 -7.71 6.18 -12.91
N GLY A 64 -8.77 6.13 -13.70
CA GLY A 64 -9.27 4.88 -14.26
C GLY A 64 -10.24 4.11 -13.36
N PHE A 65 -10.69 4.67 -12.23
CA PHE A 65 -11.73 4.01 -11.47
C PHE A 65 -13.11 4.60 -11.78
N SER A 66 -14.06 3.76 -12.11
CA SER A 66 -15.44 4.12 -12.25
C SER A 66 -16.12 3.98 -10.89
N LEU A 67 -16.31 5.09 -10.22
CA LEU A 67 -17.28 5.13 -9.13
C LEU A 67 -18.67 5.02 -9.77
N GLY A 68 -19.39 3.95 -9.48
CA GLY A 68 -20.72 3.71 -10.01
C GLY A 68 -21.63 4.96 -9.94
N VAL A 69 -22.68 4.95 -10.72
CA VAL A 69 -23.63 6.05 -10.88
C VAL A 69 -24.25 6.42 -9.53
N THR A 70 -23.58 7.28 -8.80
CA THR A 70 -24.19 7.96 -7.66
C THR A 70 -24.29 9.44 -7.99
N ALA A 71 -25.48 9.98 -7.92
CA ALA A 71 -25.73 11.41 -8.09
C ALA A 71 -24.98 12.18 -6.99
N GLY A 72 -24.17 13.17 -7.39
CA GLY A 72 -23.52 14.08 -6.46
C GLY A 72 -21.98 14.11 -6.56
N ALA A 73 -21.42 15.24 -6.17
CA ALA A 73 -19.97 15.41 -6.01
C ALA A 73 -19.56 14.92 -4.61
N SER A 74 -18.50 14.14 -4.53
CA SER A 74 -17.93 13.71 -3.25
C SER A 74 -16.42 13.79 -3.26
N VAL A 75 -15.87 14.12 -2.10
CA VAL A 75 -14.43 14.10 -1.84
C VAL A 75 -14.17 13.06 -0.77
N THR A 76 -13.27 12.15 -1.06
CA THR A 76 -12.89 11.09 -0.12
C THR A 76 -11.39 11.13 0.11
N TRP A 77 -11.00 11.14 1.36
CA TRP A 77 -9.62 11.07 1.78
C TRP A 77 -9.31 9.67 2.26
N LEU A 78 -8.27 9.09 1.73
CA LEU A 78 -7.76 7.79 2.15
C LEU A 78 -6.28 7.92 2.51
N GLU A 79 -5.88 7.14 3.47
CA GLU A 79 -4.48 7.01 3.84
C GLU A 79 -4.11 5.53 3.95
N GLY A 80 -2.86 5.24 3.81
CA GLY A 80 -2.42 3.86 3.91
C GLY A 80 -0.93 3.68 3.68
N THR A 81 -0.59 2.47 3.31
CA THR A 81 0.78 2.04 3.11
C THR A 81 0.94 1.37 1.76
N ALA A 82 2.11 1.58 1.15
CA ALA A 82 2.55 0.86 -0.03
C ALA A 82 3.76 0.00 0.33
N SER A 83 3.64 -1.30 0.14
CA SER A 83 4.68 -2.28 0.44
C SER A 83 5.15 -2.97 -0.84
N GLY A 84 6.32 -3.60 -0.79
CA GLY A 84 6.89 -4.28 -1.95
C GLY A 84 7.54 -3.35 -2.96
N ILE A 85 7.79 -2.10 -2.60
CA ILE A 85 8.48 -1.13 -3.45
C ILE A 85 9.98 -1.42 -3.41
N ARG A 86 10.56 -1.69 -4.56
CA ARG A 86 12.01 -1.81 -4.76
C ARG A 86 12.61 -0.52 -5.31
N ASP A 87 11.92 0.05 -6.28
CA ASP A 87 12.20 1.33 -6.89
C ASP A 87 10.93 2.17 -6.85
N VAL A 88 11.05 3.48 -6.67
CA VAL A 88 9.87 4.37 -6.61
C VAL A 88 9.00 4.28 -7.88
N ASN A 89 9.59 3.98 -9.02
CA ASN A 89 8.85 3.79 -10.27
C ASN A 89 7.95 2.56 -10.26
N ASP A 90 8.22 1.58 -9.41
CA ASP A 90 7.36 0.41 -9.22
C ASP A 90 5.99 0.75 -8.64
N PHE A 91 5.91 1.88 -7.93
CA PHE A 91 4.65 2.40 -7.39
C PHE A 91 3.67 2.83 -8.48
N ALA A 92 4.16 3.32 -9.61
CA ALA A 92 3.33 3.60 -10.77
C ALA A 92 2.90 2.31 -11.46
N GLY A 93 1.68 2.27 -11.95
CA GLY A 93 1.16 1.12 -12.69
C GLY A 93 -0.34 0.93 -12.50
N SER A 94 -0.84 -0.18 -12.98
CA SER A 94 -2.25 -0.56 -12.90
C SER A 94 -2.47 -1.44 -11.68
N TYR A 95 -3.36 -1.01 -10.82
CA TYR A 95 -3.71 -1.73 -9.59
C TYR A 95 -5.05 -2.44 -9.74
N ALA A 96 -5.09 -3.67 -9.27
CA ALA A 96 -6.30 -4.46 -9.17
C ALA A 96 -6.63 -4.73 -7.70
N LEU A 97 -7.91 -4.79 -7.38
CA LEU A 97 -8.40 -5.12 -6.06
C LEU A 97 -8.03 -6.56 -5.71
N VAL A 98 -7.33 -6.76 -4.60
CA VAL A 98 -6.99 -8.09 -4.08
C VAL A 98 -7.66 -8.41 -2.74
N GLY A 99 -8.19 -7.41 -2.07
CA GLY A 99 -8.94 -7.60 -0.83
C GLY A 99 -9.70 -6.36 -0.39
N ALA A 100 -10.84 -6.58 0.22
CA ALA A 100 -11.65 -5.53 0.83
C ALA A 100 -12.37 -6.10 2.05
N GLY A 101 -12.47 -5.29 3.09
CA GLY A 101 -13.20 -5.71 4.28
C GLY A 101 -13.19 -4.66 5.37
N GLY A 102 -14.20 -4.71 6.22
CA GLY A 102 -14.35 -3.86 7.40
C GLY A 102 -13.63 -4.36 8.65
N ALA A 103 -12.96 -5.50 8.58
CA ALA A 103 -12.35 -6.17 9.73
C ALA A 103 -10.89 -5.78 10.01
N TRP A 104 -10.34 -4.87 9.26
CA TRP A 104 -8.96 -4.42 9.41
C TRP A 104 -8.87 -3.36 10.50
N ALA A 105 -8.17 -3.70 11.58
CA ALA A 105 -7.70 -2.75 12.60
C ALA A 105 -8.76 -1.71 13.06
N GLY A 106 -9.74 -2.13 13.83
CA GLY A 106 -10.59 -1.21 14.60
C GLY A 106 -11.85 -0.71 13.90
N GLY A 107 -12.39 -1.44 12.91
CA GLY A 107 -13.69 -1.13 12.31
C GLY A 107 -13.67 -0.04 11.24
N VAL A 108 -12.50 0.42 10.84
CA VAL A 108 -12.33 1.31 9.69
C VAL A 108 -12.22 0.45 8.43
N GLY A 109 -13.09 0.66 7.46
CA GLY A 109 -13.04 -0.05 6.19
C GLY A 109 -11.71 0.17 5.46
N GLY A 110 -11.20 -0.89 4.82
CA GLY A 110 -9.96 -0.86 4.08
C GLY A 110 -10.05 -1.62 2.77
N VAL A 111 -9.20 -1.25 1.83
CA VAL A 111 -9.02 -1.92 0.55
C VAL A 111 -7.56 -2.22 0.31
N SER A 112 -7.28 -3.36 -0.27
CA SER A 112 -5.94 -3.74 -0.70
C SER A 112 -5.91 -3.91 -2.21
N LEU A 113 -4.94 -3.26 -2.83
CA LEU A 113 -4.73 -3.25 -4.26
C LEU A 113 -3.31 -3.73 -4.56
N ARG A 114 -3.12 -4.38 -5.69
CA ARG A 114 -1.81 -4.85 -6.14
C ARG A 114 -1.59 -4.48 -7.59
N ASN A 115 -0.39 -4.03 -7.92
CA ASN A 115 0.00 -3.74 -9.29
C ASN A 115 0.82 -4.88 -9.92
N GLU A 116 1.16 -4.75 -11.20
CA GLU A 116 1.98 -5.69 -11.95
C GLU A 116 3.43 -5.82 -11.45
N HIS A 117 3.91 -4.83 -10.72
CA HIS A 117 5.27 -4.83 -10.13
C HIS A 117 5.32 -5.48 -8.73
N GLY A 118 4.19 -5.97 -8.24
CA GLY A 118 4.09 -6.60 -6.92
C GLY A 118 3.95 -5.63 -5.74
N VAL A 119 3.74 -4.35 -6.01
CA VAL A 119 3.46 -3.36 -4.97
C VAL A 119 2.04 -3.56 -4.45
N VAL A 120 1.91 -3.67 -3.15
CA VAL A 120 0.62 -3.78 -2.46
C VAL A 120 0.31 -2.45 -1.79
N LEU A 121 -0.82 -1.88 -2.19
CA LEU A 121 -1.35 -0.64 -1.66
C LEU A 121 -2.52 -0.96 -0.73
N ALA A 122 -2.35 -0.71 0.55
CA ALA A 122 -3.39 -0.87 1.56
C ALA A 122 -3.92 0.50 1.97
N LEU A 123 -5.14 0.80 1.59
CA LEU A 123 -5.80 2.07 1.89
C LEU A 123 -6.93 1.87 2.89
N LYS A 124 -7.07 2.83 3.80
CA LYS A 124 -8.14 2.87 4.80
C LYS A 124 -8.67 4.30 4.94
N GLY A 125 -9.92 4.38 5.29
CA GLY A 125 -10.61 5.65 5.48
C GLY A 125 -12.10 5.45 5.74
N PRO A 126 -12.85 6.52 6.06
CA PRO A 126 -14.25 6.43 6.50
C PRO A 126 -15.20 5.88 5.42
N LYS A 127 -14.81 5.94 4.15
CA LYS A 127 -15.58 5.39 3.02
C LYS A 127 -14.87 4.24 2.30
N ALA A 128 -13.74 3.79 2.81
CA ALA A 128 -13.01 2.66 2.27
C ALA A 128 -13.62 1.35 2.79
N GLY A 129 -14.66 0.90 2.16
CA GLY A 129 -15.36 -0.33 2.50
C GLY A 129 -15.77 -1.11 1.26
N LEU A 130 -16.63 -2.08 1.46
CA LEU A 130 -17.15 -2.91 0.38
C LEU A 130 -17.77 -2.10 -0.76
N GLU A 131 -18.44 -0.99 -0.46
CA GLU A 131 -19.03 -0.13 -1.48
C GLU A 131 -17.96 0.54 -2.35
N PHE A 132 -16.90 1.03 -1.73
CA PHE A 132 -15.78 1.62 -2.46
C PHE A 132 -15.06 0.55 -3.29
N ALA A 133 -14.82 -0.61 -2.71
CA ALA A 133 -14.20 -1.73 -3.39
C ALA A 133 -15.02 -2.27 -4.57
N ALA A 134 -16.33 -2.36 -4.42
CA ALA A 134 -17.23 -2.81 -5.47
C ALA A 134 -17.25 -1.87 -6.69
N ASN A 135 -16.97 -0.60 -6.47
CA ASN A 135 -16.93 0.43 -7.51
C ASN A 135 -15.52 0.65 -8.11
N LEU A 136 -14.52 0.00 -7.54
CA LEU A 136 -13.13 0.07 -8.01
C LEU A 136 -12.89 -0.95 -9.11
N GLY A 137 -13.23 -0.60 -10.34
CA GLY A 137 -12.98 -1.45 -11.51
C GLY A 137 -11.53 -1.54 -11.96
N GLY A 138 -10.65 -0.78 -11.35
CA GLY A 138 -9.22 -0.68 -11.65
C GLY A 138 -8.71 0.73 -11.36
N LEU A 139 -7.48 0.81 -10.90
CA LEU A 139 -6.83 2.07 -10.56
C LEU A 139 -5.48 2.15 -11.25
N THR A 140 -5.25 3.21 -11.99
CA THR A 140 -3.94 3.48 -12.59
C THR A 140 -3.28 4.64 -11.85
N ILE A 141 -2.08 4.41 -11.37
CA ILE A 141 -1.26 5.42 -10.69
C ILE A 141 -0.12 5.85 -11.61
N SER A 142 0.03 7.15 -11.74
CA SER A 142 1.12 7.77 -12.47
C SER A 142 1.85 8.76 -11.57
N LEU A 143 3.16 8.65 -11.49
CA LEU A 143 4.01 9.61 -10.78
C LEU A 143 4.10 10.92 -11.57
N ARG A 144 4.17 12.02 -10.83
CA ARG A 144 4.40 13.36 -11.38
C ARG A 144 5.80 13.84 -11.13
#